data_306d99f96075ac5d0c0ac5d1bab8ec71
#
_entry.id   306d99f96075ac5d0c0ac5d1bab8ec71
#
_cell.length_a   1.000
_cell.length_b   1.000
_cell.length_c   1.000
_cell.angle_alpha   90.00
_cell.angle_beta   90.00
_cell.angle_gamma   90.00
#
_symmetry.space_group_name_H-M   'P 1'
#
loop_
_entity.id
_entity.type
_entity.pdbx_description
1 polymer ?
#
loop_
_entity_poly.entity_id
_entity_poly.type
_entity_poly.pdbx_seq_one_letter_code
_entity_poly.pdbx_strand_id
1 'polypeptide(L)'
;AAFYNGITDYRTAEDVGVDRPHKNEILHHIPPTPEPGVFHQAVDGICQTGDATLLGRLPLSETEEKAKMLIATDYARKMALDMRMIDPNYEDHPDNKASHCAKKIAEYYHRYDAQKGTQFVFSDLGTYQRVKGGTCTAR
;
A
#
# COMPACT_ATOMS: atom_id res chain seq x y z
N ALA A 1 11.82 24.63 -14.28
CA ALA A 1 11.06 24.23 -15.49
C ALA A 1 11.63 24.88 -16.75
N ALA A 2 11.86 26.19 -16.80
CA ALA A 2 12.34 26.89 -17.99
C ALA A 2 13.71 26.39 -18.51
N PHE A 3 14.63 26.03 -17.62
CA PHE A 3 15.95 25.53 -17.99
C PHE A 3 15.89 24.18 -18.70
N TYR A 4 15.04 23.28 -18.22
CA TYR A 4 14.87 21.96 -18.84
C TYR A 4 14.26 22.04 -20.24
N ASN A 5 13.30 22.92 -20.46
CA ASN A 5 12.66 23.09 -21.76
C ASN A 5 13.62 23.64 -22.84
N GLY A 6 14.73 24.24 -22.43
CA GLY A 6 15.76 24.75 -23.37
C GLY A 6 16.75 23.68 -23.87
N ILE A 7 16.84 22.53 -23.19
CA ILE A 7 17.82 21.47 -23.51
C ILE A 7 17.18 20.10 -23.78
N THR A 8 15.86 19.96 -23.59
CA THR A 8 15.12 18.72 -23.84
C THR A 8 13.99 18.96 -24.83
N ASP A 9 13.83 18.08 -25.81
CA ASP A 9 12.64 18.03 -26.67
C ASP A 9 11.53 17.32 -25.89
N TYR A 10 10.75 18.10 -25.12
CA TYR A 10 9.62 17.60 -24.34
C TYR A 10 8.35 17.64 -25.18
N ARG A 11 7.75 16.48 -25.41
CA ARG A 11 6.49 16.33 -26.13
C ARG A 11 5.43 15.74 -25.20
N THR A 12 4.26 16.38 -25.14
CA THR A 12 3.10 15.82 -24.49
C THR A 12 2.39 14.84 -25.43
N ALA A 13 1.48 14.03 -24.88
CA ALA A 13 0.65 13.13 -25.70
C ALA A 13 -0.24 13.91 -26.68
N GLU A 14 -0.64 15.13 -26.32
CA GLU A 14 -1.41 16.03 -27.19
C GLU A 14 -0.57 16.52 -28.37
N ASP A 15 0.72 16.86 -28.14
CA ASP A 15 1.65 17.31 -29.18
C ASP A 15 1.91 16.25 -30.24
N VAL A 16 1.83 14.97 -29.86
CA VAL A 16 2.09 13.83 -30.77
C VAL A 16 0.78 13.16 -31.25
N GLY A 17 -0.37 13.71 -30.89
CA GLY A 17 -1.68 13.21 -31.34
C GLY A 17 -2.02 11.82 -30.86
N VAL A 18 -1.51 11.40 -29.69
CA VAL A 18 -1.87 10.12 -29.07
C VAL A 18 -3.28 10.20 -28.51
N ASP A 19 -4.18 9.44 -29.10
CA ASP A 19 -5.54 9.29 -28.58
C ASP A 19 -5.53 8.51 -27.27
N ARG A 20 -6.03 9.14 -26.20
CA ARG A 20 -6.09 8.55 -24.87
C ARG A 20 -7.51 8.11 -24.53
N PRO A 21 -7.68 6.93 -23.91
CA PRO A 21 -9.00 6.52 -23.45
C PRO A 21 -9.53 7.50 -22.39
N HIS A 22 -10.83 7.67 -22.38
CA HIS A 22 -11.48 8.53 -21.36
C HIS A 22 -11.26 7.94 -19.98
N LYS A 23 -10.67 8.76 -19.08
CA LYS A 23 -10.38 8.40 -17.70
C LYS A 23 -11.59 8.74 -16.82
N ASN A 24 -12.13 7.75 -16.13
CA ASN A 24 -13.11 7.95 -15.06
C ASN A 24 -12.49 7.55 -13.72
N GLU A 25 -12.22 8.51 -12.86
CA GLU A 25 -11.66 8.28 -11.53
C GLU A 25 -12.76 8.09 -10.50
N ILE A 26 -12.75 6.95 -9.81
CA ILE A 26 -13.66 6.64 -8.73
C ILE A 26 -12.84 6.44 -7.45
N LEU A 27 -12.96 7.38 -6.50
CA LEU A 27 -12.30 7.29 -5.21
C LEU A 27 -13.19 6.53 -4.23
N HIS A 28 -12.69 5.40 -3.73
CA HIS A 28 -13.32 4.65 -2.64
C HIS A 28 -12.67 5.02 -1.31
N HIS A 29 -13.38 5.78 -0.49
CA HIS A 29 -12.93 6.11 0.86
C HIS A 29 -13.38 5.00 1.82
N ILE A 30 -12.41 4.34 2.47
CA ILE A 30 -12.64 3.28 3.45
C ILE A 30 -12.32 3.87 4.83
N PRO A 31 -13.28 3.91 5.77
CA PRO A 31 -13.01 4.40 7.12
C PRO A 31 -11.98 3.50 7.83
N PRO A 32 -11.22 4.03 8.80
CA PRO A 32 -10.31 3.21 9.58
C PRO A 32 -11.07 2.15 10.38
N THR A 33 -10.51 0.95 10.47
CA THR A 33 -11.03 -0.10 11.35
C THR A 33 -10.84 0.27 12.82
N PRO A 34 -11.60 -0.31 13.78
CA PRO A 34 -11.52 0.06 15.21
C PRO A 34 -10.16 -0.26 15.87
N GLU A 35 -9.39 -1.16 15.32
CA GLU A 35 -8.12 -1.67 15.87
C GLU A 35 -6.91 -0.70 15.81
N PRO A 36 -6.89 0.39 15.02
CA PRO A 36 -5.74 1.28 14.90
C PRO A 36 -5.33 2.04 16.17
N GLY A 37 -6.16 2.06 17.21
CA GLY A 37 -5.85 2.83 18.43
C GLY A 37 -4.53 2.42 19.09
N VAL A 38 -4.28 1.11 19.21
CA VAL A 38 -3.03 0.55 19.78
C VAL A 38 -1.85 0.85 18.84
N PHE A 39 -2.09 0.88 17.55
CA PHE A 39 -1.04 1.09 16.56
C PHE A 39 -0.64 2.55 16.38
N HIS A 40 -1.54 3.50 16.53
CA HIS A 40 -1.14 4.90 16.64
C HIS A 40 -0.18 5.08 17.80
N GLN A 41 -0.46 4.47 18.95
CA GLN A 41 0.45 4.49 20.10
C GLN A 41 1.78 3.81 19.78
N ALA A 42 1.79 2.69 19.06
CA ALA A 42 3.01 1.99 18.67
C ALA A 42 3.87 2.81 17.69
N VAL A 43 3.23 3.45 16.69
CA VAL A 43 3.93 4.33 15.74
C VAL A 43 4.47 5.57 16.45
N ASP A 44 3.71 6.17 17.35
CA ASP A 44 4.14 7.28 18.17
C ASP A 44 5.30 6.89 19.10
N GLY A 45 5.27 5.69 19.69
CA GLY A 45 6.36 5.13 20.49
C GLY A 45 7.66 5.04 19.68
N ILE A 46 7.61 4.50 18.46
CA ILE A 46 8.76 4.46 17.56
C ILE A 46 9.27 5.86 17.24
N CYS A 47 8.38 6.79 16.91
CA CYS A 47 8.76 8.15 16.52
C CYS A 47 9.41 8.92 17.65
N GLN A 48 8.90 8.77 18.89
CA GLN A 48 9.34 9.55 20.05
C GLN A 48 10.53 8.91 20.76
N THR A 49 10.44 7.62 21.06
CA THR A 49 11.38 6.93 21.96
C THR A 49 12.14 5.77 21.32
N GLY A 50 11.84 5.40 20.07
CA GLY A 50 12.36 4.19 19.43
C GLY A 50 11.79 2.90 20.01
N ASP A 51 10.72 2.99 20.82
CA ASP A 51 10.07 1.83 21.42
C ASP A 51 9.16 1.14 20.41
N ALA A 52 9.50 -0.08 20.03
CA ALA A 52 8.76 -0.91 19.09
C ALA A 52 8.13 -2.15 19.77
N THR A 53 8.11 -2.20 21.10
CA THR A 53 7.61 -3.37 21.85
C THR A 53 6.13 -3.64 21.62
N LEU A 54 5.32 -2.59 21.40
CA LEU A 54 3.90 -2.73 21.05
C LEU A 54 3.67 -3.41 19.68
N LEU A 55 4.69 -3.47 18.83
CA LEU A 55 4.67 -4.20 17.55
C LEU A 55 5.27 -5.61 17.67
N GLY A 56 5.49 -6.11 18.90
CA GLY A 56 6.05 -7.43 19.14
C GLY A 56 7.52 -7.56 18.78
N ARG A 57 8.27 -6.46 18.61
CA ARG A 57 9.70 -6.49 18.32
C ARG A 57 10.51 -5.80 19.44
N LEU A 58 11.82 -6.08 19.46
CA LEU A 58 12.74 -5.38 20.33
C LEU A 58 12.81 -3.87 20.00
N PRO A 59 13.16 -3.02 21.00
CA PRO A 59 13.44 -1.60 20.74
C PRO A 59 14.46 -1.41 19.63
N LEU A 60 14.41 -0.24 18.98
CA LEU A 60 15.31 0.08 17.88
C LEU A 60 16.77 0.08 18.33
N SER A 61 17.65 -0.49 17.51
CA SER A 61 19.10 -0.39 17.69
C SER A 61 19.60 1.03 17.37
N GLU A 62 20.82 1.39 17.79
CA GLU A 62 21.42 2.70 17.49
C GLU A 62 21.42 3.05 15.98
N THR A 63 21.59 2.06 15.13
CA THR A 63 21.57 2.24 13.67
C THR A 63 20.15 2.46 13.15
N GLU A 64 19.18 1.75 13.69
CA GLU A 64 17.77 1.90 13.35
C GLU A 64 17.18 3.20 13.88
N GLU A 65 17.66 3.71 15.01
CA GLU A 65 17.23 4.99 15.61
C GLU A 65 17.39 6.14 14.61
N LYS A 66 18.44 6.13 13.81
CA LYS A 66 18.67 7.15 12.76
C LYS A 66 17.63 7.06 11.64
N ALA A 67 17.00 5.90 11.46
CA ALA A 67 15.98 5.63 10.45
C ALA A 67 14.58 5.48 11.03
N LYS A 68 14.35 5.85 12.30
CA LYS A 68 13.09 5.59 13.02
C LYS A 68 11.85 6.12 12.30
N MET A 69 11.92 7.29 11.69
CA MET A 69 10.81 7.85 10.93
C MET A 69 10.46 7.02 9.69
N LEU A 70 11.46 6.45 9.03
CA LEU A 70 11.26 5.56 7.89
C LEU A 70 10.60 4.24 8.34
N ILE A 71 11.08 3.69 9.45
CA ILE A 71 10.53 2.47 10.06
C ILE A 71 9.07 2.71 10.48
N ALA A 72 8.79 3.81 11.18
CA ALA A 72 7.44 4.18 11.58
C ALA A 72 6.49 4.33 10.38
N THR A 73 6.96 4.96 9.30
CA THR A 73 6.19 5.13 8.07
C THR A 73 5.91 3.79 7.40
N ASP A 74 6.85 2.86 7.36
CA ASP A 74 6.64 1.52 6.80
C ASP A 74 5.56 0.76 7.58
N TYR A 75 5.63 0.78 8.91
CA TYR A 75 4.60 0.17 9.75
C TYR A 75 3.23 0.83 9.55
N ALA A 76 3.17 2.16 9.50
CA ALA A 76 1.93 2.89 9.26
C ALA A 76 1.28 2.52 7.90
N ARG A 77 2.09 2.37 6.85
CA ARG A 77 1.61 1.93 5.53
C ARG A 77 1.07 0.50 5.56
N LYS A 78 1.76 -0.41 6.23
CA LYS A 78 1.32 -1.81 6.41
C LYS A 78 0.00 -1.88 7.16
N MET A 79 -0.10 -1.16 8.29
CA MET A 79 -1.34 -1.03 9.05
C MET A 79 -2.51 -0.54 8.22
N ALA A 80 -2.26 0.51 7.44
CA ALA A 80 -3.30 1.12 6.62
C ALA A 80 -3.84 0.18 5.53
N LEU A 81 -3.11 -0.86 5.18
CA LEU A 81 -3.53 -1.87 4.21
C LEU A 81 -4.18 -3.08 4.91
N ASP A 82 -3.44 -3.77 5.77
CA ASP A 82 -3.88 -4.96 6.48
C ASP A 82 -2.95 -5.23 7.69
N MET A 83 -3.55 -5.43 8.84
CA MET A 83 -2.84 -5.68 10.10
C MET A 83 -2.01 -6.96 10.09
N ARG A 84 -2.43 -7.97 9.34
CA ARG A 84 -1.69 -9.23 9.17
C ARG A 84 -0.32 -9.06 8.50
N MET A 85 -0.06 -7.92 7.88
CA MET A 85 1.27 -7.58 7.36
C MET A 85 2.28 -7.24 8.48
N ILE A 86 1.80 -6.96 9.68
CA ILE A 86 2.62 -6.70 10.86
C ILE A 86 2.78 -7.99 11.66
N ASP A 87 1.67 -8.61 12.02
CA ASP A 87 1.65 -9.88 12.74
C ASP A 87 0.58 -10.80 12.12
N PRO A 88 0.98 -12.00 11.61
CA PRO A 88 0.06 -12.96 11.01
C PRO A 88 -1.04 -13.48 11.96
N ASN A 89 -0.89 -13.28 13.27
CA ASN A 89 -1.90 -13.70 14.26
C ASN A 89 -3.12 -12.76 14.33
N TYR A 90 -3.06 -11.58 13.69
CA TYR A 90 -4.24 -10.73 13.58
C TYR A 90 -5.32 -11.37 12.73
N GLU A 91 -6.56 -11.19 13.15
CA GLU A 91 -7.72 -11.67 12.39
C GLU A 91 -7.93 -10.87 11.11
N ASP A 92 -8.56 -11.53 10.13
CA ASP A 92 -8.96 -10.87 8.87
C ASP A 92 -10.17 -9.98 9.12
N HIS A 93 -9.96 -8.68 9.15
CA HIS A 93 -11.08 -7.75 9.30
C HIS A 93 -11.76 -7.53 7.94
N PRO A 94 -13.09 -7.77 7.84
CA PRO A 94 -13.82 -7.69 6.56
C PRO A 94 -13.83 -6.30 5.94
N ASP A 95 -13.54 -5.26 6.73
CA ASP A 95 -13.52 -3.86 6.30
C ASP A 95 -12.10 -3.31 6.12
N ASN A 96 -11.06 -4.16 6.09
CA ASN A 96 -9.73 -3.71 5.73
C ASN A 96 -9.64 -3.35 4.22
N LYS A 97 -8.64 -2.57 3.83
CA LYS A 97 -8.48 -2.12 2.44
C LYS A 97 -8.29 -3.26 1.45
N ALA A 98 -7.59 -4.32 1.86
CA ALA A 98 -7.35 -5.48 1.03
C ALA A 98 -8.67 -6.22 0.72
N SER A 99 -9.52 -6.42 1.72
CA SER A 99 -10.84 -7.04 1.56
C SER A 99 -11.78 -6.21 0.68
N HIS A 100 -11.80 -4.89 0.88
CA HIS A 100 -12.57 -3.98 0.01
C HIS A 100 -12.07 -4.01 -1.43
N CYS A 101 -10.76 -4.02 -1.65
CA CYS A 101 -10.16 -4.13 -2.98
C CYS A 101 -10.58 -5.45 -3.65
N ALA A 102 -10.46 -6.57 -2.95
CA ALA A 102 -10.86 -7.89 -3.46
C ALA A 102 -12.35 -7.94 -3.85
N LYS A 103 -13.24 -7.40 -3.01
CA LYS A 103 -14.67 -7.28 -3.33
C LYS A 103 -14.90 -6.46 -4.60
N LYS A 104 -14.20 -5.33 -4.77
CA LYS A 104 -14.32 -4.49 -5.97
C LYS A 104 -13.78 -5.16 -7.22
N ILE A 105 -12.66 -5.87 -7.13
CA ILE A 105 -12.12 -6.66 -8.24
C ILE A 105 -13.14 -7.71 -8.70
N ALA A 106 -13.73 -8.44 -7.75
CA ALA A 106 -14.75 -9.45 -8.08
C ALA A 106 -16.01 -8.81 -8.70
N GLU A 107 -16.49 -7.68 -8.15
CA GLU A 107 -17.62 -6.93 -8.70
C GLU A 107 -17.38 -6.53 -10.16
N TYR A 108 -16.23 -5.93 -10.46
CA TYR A 108 -15.89 -5.52 -11.82
C TYR A 108 -15.65 -6.71 -12.74
N TYR A 109 -15.06 -7.79 -12.23
CA TYR A 109 -14.88 -9.01 -13.01
C TYR A 109 -16.24 -9.55 -13.51
N HIS A 110 -17.22 -9.69 -12.63
CA HIS A 110 -18.55 -10.15 -13.01
C HIS A 110 -19.29 -9.15 -13.91
N ARG A 111 -19.14 -7.86 -13.66
CA ARG A 111 -19.79 -6.81 -14.46
C ARG A 111 -19.35 -6.81 -15.91
N TYR A 112 -18.07 -7.04 -16.15
CA TYR A 112 -17.45 -6.95 -17.48
C TYR A 112 -17.07 -8.29 -18.09
N ASP A 113 -17.52 -9.41 -17.52
CA ASP A 113 -17.18 -10.76 -18.02
C ASP A 113 -17.70 -10.99 -19.46
N ALA A 114 -18.90 -10.53 -19.77
CA ALA A 114 -19.48 -10.66 -21.10
C ALA A 114 -18.64 -9.94 -22.19
N GLN A 115 -17.96 -8.86 -21.81
CA GLN A 115 -17.09 -8.04 -22.68
C GLN A 115 -15.63 -8.50 -22.64
N LYS A 116 -15.29 -9.49 -21.80
CA LYS A 116 -13.92 -9.94 -21.54
C LYS A 116 -13.00 -8.79 -21.13
N GLY A 117 -13.52 -7.90 -20.26
CA GLY A 117 -12.81 -6.75 -19.77
C GLY A 117 -11.54 -7.13 -19.00
N THR A 118 -10.45 -6.38 -19.21
CA THR A 118 -9.17 -6.58 -18.52
C THR A 118 -9.09 -5.69 -17.30
N GLN A 119 -8.58 -6.23 -16.20
CA GLN A 119 -8.34 -5.48 -14.97
C GLN A 119 -6.84 -5.51 -14.63
N PHE A 120 -6.32 -4.35 -14.23
CA PHE A 120 -4.98 -4.24 -13.67
C PHE A 120 -5.09 -3.79 -12.22
N VAL A 121 -4.42 -4.52 -11.32
CA VAL A 121 -4.36 -4.18 -9.90
C VAL A 121 -2.93 -3.81 -9.56
N PHE A 122 -2.74 -2.59 -9.09
CA PHE A 122 -1.44 -2.08 -8.66
C PHE A 122 -1.42 -1.98 -7.14
N SER A 123 -0.41 -2.56 -6.53
CA SER A 123 -0.18 -2.48 -5.09
C SER A 123 1.29 -2.30 -4.79
N ASP A 124 1.62 -1.32 -3.96
CA ASP A 124 2.99 -1.07 -3.50
C ASP A 124 3.43 -2.03 -2.38
N LEU A 125 2.45 -2.64 -1.70
CA LEU A 125 2.66 -3.55 -0.58
C LEU A 125 1.88 -4.84 -0.79
N GLY A 126 2.31 -5.91 -0.10
CA GLY A 126 1.61 -7.19 -0.14
C GLY A 126 1.77 -7.93 -1.48
N THR A 127 2.78 -7.57 -2.26
CA THR A 127 3.05 -8.24 -3.53
C THR A 127 3.63 -9.63 -3.29
N TYR A 128 3.17 -10.58 -4.11
CA TYR A 128 3.66 -11.94 -4.07
C TYR A 128 5.14 -12.01 -4.41
N GLN A 129 5.93 -12.60 -3.52
CA GLN A 129 7.32 -12.96 -3.82
C GLN A 129 7.48 -14.47 -3.82
N ARG A 130 7.89 -15.02 -4.97
CA ARG A 130 8.21 -16.43 -5.09
C ARG A 130 9.54 -16.70 -4.37
N VAL A 131 9.48 -17.35 -3.21
CA VAL A 131 10.68 -17.85 -2.53
C VAL A 131 11.15 -19.09 -3.27
N LYS A 132 12.41 -19.13 -3.72
CA LYS A 132 13.01 -20.33 -4.33
C LYS A 132 13.02 -21.43 -3.28
N GLY A 133 12.17 -22.47 -3.46
CA GLY A 133 12.15 -23.66 -2.62
C GLY A 133 11.29 -23.61 -1.36
N GLY A 134 10.42 -22.60 -1.17
CA GLY A 134 9.58 -22.45 0.03
C GLY A 134 8.14 -22.10 -0.26
N THR A 135 7.32 -22.15 0.79
CA THR A 135 5.93 -21.70 0.82
C THR A 135 5.85 -20.18 0.55
N CYS A 136 4.81 -19.76 -0.16
CA CYS A 136 4.60 -18.35 -0.50
C CYS A 136 4.35 -17.51 0.76
N THR A 137 5.14 -16.46 0.95
CA THR A 137 4.87 -15.44 1.97
C THR A 137 4.60 -14.10 1.30
N ALA A 138 3.52 -13.42 1.67
CA ALA A 138 3.31 -12.02 1.31
C ALA A 138 4.26 -11.13 2.12
N ARG A 139 4.90 -10.17 1.47
CA ARG A 139 5.69 -9.10 2.10
C ARG A 139 5.08 -7.76 1.84
#